data_4261cabf5611a7bcb686ba09e48b3b0e
#
_entry.id   4261cabf5611a7bcb686ba09e48b3b0e
#
_cell.length_a   1.000
_cell.length_b   1.000
_cell.length_c   1.000
_cell.angle_alpha   90.00
_cell.angle_beta   90.00
_cell.angle_gamma   90.00
#
_symmetry.space_group_name_H-M   'P 1'
#
loop_
_entity.id
_entity.type
_entity.pdbx_description
1 polymer ?
#
loop_
_entity_poly.entity_id
_entity_poly.type
_entity_poly.pdbx_seq_one_letter_code
_entity_poly.pdbx_strand_id
1 'polypeptide(L)'
;MITGATAGIGRATAHVLAQDGHHLILTGRRRERLEALRDELARTYPKSRFLTLTFDVRRRESVEEAIASLPDEWQAIDTLINNAGLAVGLESIHEGDPDDWERMIDTNIKGLLYVTRAVTPGMVARRAGHIVNLGSIAGREVYPGGAVYCATKHAVRALSQGMRQDLLPYGIRVSLICPGAVETEFSIVRFKGDNQRAASVYDSYTPLSADDIARTIRFALTAPAHVDLQDILVMPTAQADARTIHRTPKG
;
A
#
# COMPACT_ATOMS: atom_id res chain seq x y z
N MET A 1 0.80 10.68 -5.31
CA MET A 1 0.21 9.55 -6.08
C MET A 1 -0.02 8.37 -5.15
N ILE A 2 -1.18 7.70 -5.26
CA ILE A 2 -1.55 6.54 -4.42
C ILE A 2 -1.91 5.37 -5.32
N THR A 3 -1.20 4.23 -5.20
CA THR A 3 -1.57 3.02 -5.92
C THR A 3 -2.59 2.19 -5.12
N GLY A 4 -3.54 1.55 -5.82
CA GLY A 4 -4.59 0.77 -5.15
C GLY A 4 -5.56 1.63 -4.32
N ALA A 5 -5.88 2.84 -4.80
CA ALA A 5 -6.71 3.81 -4.07
C ALA A 5 -8.21 3.43 -3.94
N THR A 6 -8.66 2.37 -4.62
CA THR A 6 -10.10 2.05 -4.74
C THR A 6 -10.72 1.37 -3.52
N ALA A 7 -9.93 0.98 -2.51
CA ALA A 7 -10.42 0.28 -1.32
C ALA A 7 -9.41 0.35 -0.16
N GLY A 8 -9.85 -0.05 1.03
CA GLY A 8 -9.01 -0.26 2.21
C GLY A 8 -8.08 0.90 2.53
N ILE A 9 -6.81 0.58 2.82
CA ILE A 9 -5.80 1.56 3.23
C ILE A 9 -5.61 2.67 2.19
N GLY A 10 -5.58 2.33 0.89
CA GLY A 10 -5.40 3.33 -0.17
C GLY A 10 -6.53 4.36 -0.23
N ARG A 11 -7.79 3.92 -0.06
CA ARG A 11 -8.96 4.81 0.00
C ARG A 11 -8.93 5.69 1.25
N ALA A 12 -8.66 5.10 2.42
CA ALA A 12 -8.52 5.86 3.68
C ALA A 12 -7.40 6.90 3.60
N THR A 13 -6.24 6.52 3.02
CA THR A 13 -5.12 7.43 2.79
C THR A 13 -5.51 8.60 1.87
N ALA A 14 -6.31 8.35 0.83
CA ALA A 14 -6.80 9.41 -0.04
C ALA A 14 -7.66 10.43 0.73
N HIS A 15 -8.56 9.98 1.62
CA HIS A 15 -9.34 10.87 2.48
C HIS A 15 -8.48 11.69 3.43
N VAL A 16 -7.56 11.04 4.14
CA VAL A 16 -6.69 11.71 5.13
C VAL A 16 -5.82 12.78 4.45
N LEU A 17 -5.22 12.48 3.31
CA LEU A 17 -4.37 13.43 2.61
C LEU A 17 -5.17 14.54 1.91
N ALA A 18 -6.36 14.24 1.40
CA ALA A 18 -7.25 15.26 0.85
C ALA A 18 -7.72 16.26 1.91
N GLN A 19 -7.97 15.80 3.13
CA GLN A 19 -8.32 16.65 4.27
C GLN A 19 -7.19 17.65 4.59
N ASP A 20 -5.93 17.26 4.41
CA ASP A 20 -4.76 18.13 4.59
C ASP A 20 -4.52 19.09 3.39
N GLY A 21 -5.35 19.01 2.34
CA GLY A 21 -5.25 19.89 1.16
C GLY A 21 -4.31 19.39 0.06
N HIS A 22 -3.84 18.13 0.13
CA HIS A 22 -3.01 17.56 -0.92
C HIS A 22 -3.79 17.32 -2.21
N HIS A 23 -3.15 17.57 -3.36
CA HIS A 23 -3.65 17.15 -4.67
C HIS A 23 -3.27 15.69 -4.91
N LEU A 24 -4.20 14.86 -5.38
CA LEU A 24 -4.01 13.41 -5.41
C LEU A 24 -4.18 12.82 -6.81
N ILE A 25 -3.21 11.99 -7.22
CA ILE A 25 -3.34 11.08 -8.33
C ILE A 25 -3.77 9.72 -7.74
N LEU A 26 -5.00 9.33 -8.02
CA LEU A 26 -5.63 8.09 -7.54
C LEU A 26 -5.49 7.02 -8.60
N THR A 27 -4.87 5.87 -8.27
CA THR A 27 -4.66 4.84 -9.28
C THR A 27 -5.19 3.48 -8.86
N GLY A 28 -5.59 2.69 -9.86
CA GLY A 28 -6.13 1.35 -9.67
C GLY A 28 -6.66 0.76 -10.97
N ARG A 29 -7.17 -0.47 -10.90
CA ARG A 29 -7.70 -1.19 -12.07
C ARG A 29 -9.18 -0.94 -12.34
N ARG A 30 -9.93 -0.56 -11.30
CA ARG A 30 -11.39 -0.41 -11.34
C ARG A 30 -11.76 1.05 -11.60
N ARG A 31 -11.91 1.42 -12.87
CA ARG A 31 -12.18 2.79 -13.32
C ARG A 31 -13.37 3.40 -12.59
N GLU A 32 -14.52 2.72 -12.58
CA GLU A 32 -15.75 3.23 -11.95
C GLU A 32 -15.55 3.55 -10.47
N ARG A 33 -14.81 2.71 -9.73
CA ARG A 33 -14.51 2.99 -8.32
C ARG A 33 -13.53 4.15 -8.13
N LEU A 34 -12.60 4.37 -9.06
CA LEU A 34 -11.70 5.53 -9.03
C LEU A 34 -12.47 6.82 -9.28
N GLU A 35 -13.35 6.82 -10.27
CA GLU A 35 -14.18 7.98 -10.61
C GLU A 35 -15.15 8.30 -9.47
N ALA A 36 -15.81 7.31 -8.89
CA ALA A 36 -16.67 7.50 -7.72
C ALA A 36 -15.90 8.07 -6.51
N LEU A 37 -14.69 7.57 -6.23
CA LEU A 37 -13.85 8.09 -5.17
C LEU A 37 -13.39 9.53 -5.46
N ARG A 38 -12.99 9.84 -6.70
CA ARG A 38 -12.64 11.21 -7.11
C ARG A 38 -13.79 12.17 -6.85
N ASP A 39 -15.01 11.81 -7.26
CA ASP A 39 -16.19 12.66 -7.14
C ASP A 39 -16.62 12.84 -5.68
N GLU A 40 -16.47 11.79 -4.86
CA GLU A 40 -16.67 11.86 -3.41
C GLU A 40 -15.67 12.84 -2.76
N LEU A 41 -14.37 12.68 -3.06
CA LEU A 41 -13.31 13.52 -2.50
C LEU A 41 -13.42 14.97 -2.96
N ALA A 42 -13.77 15.21 -4.22
CA ALA A 42 -13.95 16.56 -4.77
C ALA A 42 -15.10 17.32 -4.09
N ARG A 43 -16.18 16.62 -3.74
CA ARG A 43 -17.29 17.20 -2.99
C ARG A 43 -16.91 17.50 -1.53
N THR A 44 -16.15 16.60 -0.91
CA THR A 44 -15.83 16.69 0.51
C THR A 44 -14.68 17.65 0.77
N TYR A 45 -13.70 17.71 -0.14
CA TYR A 45 -12.46 18.49 0.00
C TYR A 45 -12.22 19.40 -1.21
N PRO A 46 -13.01 20.49 -1.36
CA PRO A 46 -13.00 21.33 -2.57
C PRO A 46 -11.70 22.12 -2.79
N LYS A 47 -10.81 22.16 -1.81
CA LYS A 47 -9.47 22.80 -1.93
C LYS A 47 -8.46 21.88 -2.61
N SER A 48 -8.71 20.58 -2.68
CA SER A 48 -7.85 19.59 -3.29
C SER A 48 -8.29 19.27 -4.72
N ARG A 49 -7.33 18.93 -5.57
CA ARG A 49 -7.58 18.46 -6.94
C ARG A 49 -7.31 16.96 -7.01
N PHE A 50 -8.06 16.26 -7.85
CA PHE A 50 -7.99 14.81 -7.96
C PHE A 50 -7.92 14.40 -9.43
N LEU A 51 -6.92 13.58 -9.75
CA LEU A 51 -6.74 12.93 -11.05
C LEU A 51 -6.84 11.42 -10.87
N THR A 52 -7.50 10.73 -11.80
CA THR A 52 -7.57 9.27 -11.81
C THR A 52 -6.75 8.69 -12.95
N LEU A 53 -5.95 7.66 -12.66
CA LEU A 53 -5.24 6.87 -13.67
C LEU A 53 -5.62 5.40 -13.52
N THR A 54 -6.19 4.84 -14.59
CA THR A 54 -6.60 3.43 -14.61
C THR A 54 -5.54 2.57 -15.27
N PHE A 55 -4.84 1.75 -14.48
CA PHE A 55 -3.88 0.76 -14.99
C PHE A 55 -3.71 -0.41 -14.02
N ASP A 56 -3.13 -1.50 -14.51
CA ASP A 56 -2.72 -2.64 -13.70
C ASP A 56 -1.20 -2.52 -13.41
N VAL A 57 -0.84 -2.42 -12.13
CA VAL A 57 0.57 -2.30 -11.71
C VAL A 57 1.44 -3.48 -12.16
N ARG A 58 0.83 -4.64 -12.46
CA ARG A 58 1.54 -5.84 -12.94
C ARG A 58 2.04 -5.71 -14.38
N ARG A 59 1.54 -4.75 -15.15
CA ARG A 59 1.85 -4.54 -16.55
C ARG A 59 2.75 -3.32 -16.70
N ARG A 60 4.04 -3.58 -16.95
CA ARG A 60 5.06 -2.52 -17.02
C ARG A 60 4.70 -1.43 -18.02
N GLU A 61 4.34 -1.82 -19.25
CA GLU A 61 3.99 -0.90 -20.32
C GLU A 61 2.81 -0.02 -19.94
N SER A 62 1.78 -0.60 -19.31
CA SER A 62 0.59 0.13 -18.83
C SER A 62 0.92 1.16 -17.74
N VAL A 63 1.90 0.87 -16.88
CA VAL A 63 2.40 1.82 -15.88
C VAL A 63 3.16 2.96 -16.55
N GLU A 64 4.09 2.64 -17.45
CA GLU A 64 4.91 3.62 -18.17
C GLU A 64 4.04 4.59 -19.01
N GLU A 65 3.09 4.04 -19.77
CA GLU A 65 2.12 4.83 -20.55
C GLU A 65 1.26 5.75 -19.67
N ALA A 66 0.73 5.22 -18.56
CA ALA A 66 -0.09 5.99 -17.65
C ALA A 66 0.67 7.15 -17.00
N ILE A 67 1.93 6.94 -16.58
CA ILE A 67 2.75 8.01 -16.01
C ILE A 67 3.17 9.03 -17.09
N ALA A 68 3.51 8.57 -18.29
CA ALA A 68 3.86 9.45 -19.40
C ALA A 68 2.69 10.30 -19.90
N SER A 69 1.45 9.83 -19.69
CA SER A 69 0.22 10.56 -20.08
C SER A 69 -0.22 11.63 -19.10
N LEU A 70 0.51 11.82 -17.98
CA LEU A 70 0.17 12.83 -17.00
C LEU A 70 0.23 14.25 -17.60
N PRO A 71 -0.82 15.08 -17.41
CA PRO A 71 -0.74 16.50 -17.72
C PRO A 71 0.43 17.19 -17.00
N ASP A 72 0.99 18.24 -17.59
CA ASP A 72 2.20 18.90 -17.08
C ASP A 72 2.08 19.32 -15.60
N GLU A 73 0.92 19.81 -15.20
CA GLU A 73 0.67 20.22 -13.82
C GLU A 73 0.60 19.06 -12.82
N TRP A 74 0.58 17.80 -13.29
CA TRP A 74 0.57 16.58 -12.48
C TRP A 74 1.88 15.78 -12.54
N GLN A 75 2.84 16.18 -13.37
CA GLN A 75 4.11 15.46 -13.54
C GLN A 75 5.02 15.56 -12.31
N ALA A 76 4.90 16.65 -11.53
CA ALA A 76 5.71 16.86 -10.33
C ALA A 76 5.18 16.06 -9.13
N ILE A 77 5.32 14.72 -9.17
CA ILE A 77 4.89 13.85 -8.08
C ILE A 77 5.87 13.96 -6.91
N ASP A 78 5.45 14.60 -5.80
CA ASP A 78 6.25 14.76 -4.59
C ASP A 78 6.24 13.53 -3.70
N THR A 79 5.12 12.81 -3.69
CA THR A 79 4.92 11.64 -2.84
C THR A 79 4.35 10.48 -3.64
N LEU A 80 5.01 9.32 -3.52
CA LEU A 80 4.52 8.06 -4.06
C LEU A 80 4.14 7.11 -2.92
N ILE A 81 2.87 6.69 -2.88
CA ILE A 81 2.39 5.68 -1.92
C ILE A 81 2.14 4.38 -2.68
N ASN A 82 3.08 3.45 -2.57
CA ASN A 82 3.00 2.09 -3.09
C ASN A 82 2.13 1.25 -2.14
N ASN A 83 0.82 1.39 -2.27
CA ASN A 83 -0.16 0.67 -1.47
C ASN A 83 -0.76 -0.54 -2.21
N ALA A 84 -0.75 -0.56 -3.54
CA ALA A 84 -1.26 -1.71 -4.29
C ALA A 84 -0.57 -3.00 -3.87
N GLY A 85 -1.35 -3.97 -3.41
CA GLY A 85 -0.86 -5.25 -2.95
C GLY A 85 -2.01 -6.19 -2.61
N LEU A 86 -1.72 -7.49 -2.55
CA LEU A 86 -2.68 -8.52 -2.19
C LEU A 86 -1.99 -9.74 -1.54
N ALA A 87 -2.79 -10.53 -0.84
CA ALA A 87 -2.50 -11.94 -0.56
C ALA A 87 -3.62 -12.79 -1.17
N VAL A 88 -3.29 -13.98 -1.63
CA VAL A 88 -4.26 -14.97 -2.12
C VAL A 88 -3.85 -16.34 -1.60
N GLY A 89 -4.84 -17.06 -1.09
CA GLY A 89 -4.62 -18.39 -0.52
C GLY A 89 -3.96 -18.38 0.87
N LEU A 90 -3.99 -19.53 1.48
CA LEU A 90 -3.36 -19.84 2.78
C LEU A 90 -2.99 -21.32 2.86
N GLU A 91 -2.69 -21.91 1.72
CA GLU A 91 -2.35 -23.33 1.57
C GLU A 91 -0.88 -23.56 1.93
N SER A 92 -0.58 -24.80 2.35
CA SER A 92 0.80 -25.27 2.51
C SER A 92 1.54 -25.21 1.18
N ILE A 93 2.87 -25.09 1.21
CA ILE A 93 3.67 -24.88 0.00
C ILE A 93 3.51 -25.99 -1.05
N HIS A 94 3.19 -27.22 -0.65
CA HIS A 94 2.97 -28.36 -1.55
C HIS A 94 1.55 -28.46 -2.10
N GLU A 95 0.62 -27.61 -1.62
CA GLU A 95 -0.78 -27.57 -2.03
C GLU A 95 -1.17 -26.25 -2.69
N GLY A 96 -0.30 -25.26 -2.61
CA GLY A 96 -0.58 -23.89 -3.09
C GLY A 96 -0.67 -23.81 -4.60
N ASP A 97 -1.52 -22.90 -5.06
CA ASP A 97 -1.76 -22.62 -6.48
C ASP A 97 -0.65 -21.70 -7.04
N PRO A 98 0.13 -22.13 -8.05
CA PRO A 98 1.14 -21.30 -8.68
C PRO A 98 0.61 -19.99 -9.27
N ASP A 99 -0.61 -19.94 -9.82
CA ASP A 99 -1.22 -18.73 -10.35
C ASP A 99 -1.44 -17.67 -9.25
N ASP A 100 -1.79 -18.11 -8.03
CA ASP A 100 -1.89 -17.24 -6.86
C ASP A 100 -0.52 -16.69 -6.46
N TRP A 101 0.53 -17.51 -6.55
CA TRP A 101 1.90 -17.08 -6.25
C TRP A 101 2.39 -16.04 -7.25
N GLU A 102 2.22 -16.28 -8.54
CA GLU A 102 2.58 -15.33 -9.60
C GLU A 102 1.82 -14.01 -9.40
N ARG A 103 0.52 -14.09 -9.12
CA ARG A 103 -0.30 -12.91 -8.86
C ARG A 103 0.20 -12.09 -7.67
N MET A 104 0.67 -12.74 -6.59
CA MET A 104 1.27 -12.05 -5.44
C MET A 104 2.62 -11.42 -5.79
N ILE A 105 3.49 -12.15 -6.48
CA ILE A 105 4.81 -11.67 -6.92
C ILE A 105 4.67 -10.49 -7.88
N ASP A 106 3.83 -10.63 -8.89
CA ASP A 106 3.61 -9.61 -9.90
C ASP A 106 3.04 -8.32 -9.30
N THR A 107 2.12 -8.44 -8.35
CA THR A 107 1.51 -7.26 -7.73
C THR A 107 2.42 -6.63 -6.68
N ASN A 108 2.89 -7.43 -5.72
CA ASN A 108 3.55 -6.91 -4.52
C ASN A 108 5.01 -6.53 -4.77
N ILE A 109 5.68 -7.19 -5.74
CA ILE A 109 7.10 -6.95 -6.05
C ILE A 109 7.24 -6.21 -7.37
N LYS A 110 6.87 -6.82 -8.50
CA LYS A 110 7.06 -6.22 -9.82
C LYS A 110 6.27 -4.93 -9.98
N GLY A 111 4.99 -4.93 -9.53
CA GLY A 111 4.14 -3.74 -9.60
C GLY A 111 4.69 -2.56 -8.80
N LEU A 112 5.21 -2.82 -7.58
CA LEU A 112 5.88 -1.79 -6.80
C LEU A 112 7.11 -1.25 -7.53
N LEU A 113 7.95 -2.13 -8.10
CA LEU A 113 9.14 -1.74 -8.85
C LEU A 113 8.81 -0.91 -10.10
N TYR A 114 7.83 -1.33 -10.89
CA TYR A 114 7.45 -0.63 -12.11
C TYR A 114 6.97 0.79 -11.84
N VAL A 115 6.07 0.95 -10.86
CA VAL A 115 5.57 2.27 -10.48
C VAL A 115 6.69 3.14 -9.89
N THR A 116 7.52 2.59 -9.00
CA THR A 116 8.66 3.31 -8.43
C THR A 116 9.61 3.78 -9.52
N ARG A 117 9.97 2.88 -10.45
CA ARG A 117 10.88 3.21 -11.57
C ARG A 117 10.32 4.30 -12.49
N ALA A 118 9.01 4.30 -12.73
CA ALA A 118 8.37 5.31 -13.57
C ALA A 118 8.31 6.70 -12.91
N VAL A 119 8.18 6.77 -11.57
CA VAL A 119 8.00 8.03 -10.83
C VAL A 119 9.34 8.64 -10.38
N THR A 120 10.30 7.82 -9.95
CA THR A 120 11.55 8.30 -9.31
C THR A 120 12.43 9.20 -10.17
N PRO A 121 12.51 9.09 -11.52
CA PRO A 121 13.32 10.01 -12.32
C PRO A 121 12.94 11.47 -12.12
N GLY A 122 11.64 11.78 -12.02
CA GLY A 122 11.15 13.12 -11.73
C GLY A 122 11.53 13.60 -10.32
N MET A 123 11.49 12.73 -9.31
CA MET A 123 11.94 13.05 -7.95
C MET A 123 13.46 13.30 -7.91
N VAL A 124 14.25 12.47 -8.60
CA VAL A 124 15.73 12.63 -8.71
C VAL A 124 16.09 13.97 -9.38
N ALA A 125 15.44 14.30 -10.48
CA ALA A 125 15.69 15.56 -11.19
C ALA A 125 15.40 16.79 -10.32
N ARG A 126 14.35 16.74 -9.50
CA ARG A 126 13.97 17.81 -8.56
C ARG A 126 14.74 17.75 -7.24
N ARG A 127 15.48 16.67 -6.96
CA ARG A 127 16.17 16.40 -5.69
C ARG A 127 15.22 16.48 -4.48
N ALA A 128 14.00 16.03 -4.65
CA ALA A 128 12.95 16.06 -3.64
C ALA A 128 11.92 14.97 -3.91
N GLY A 129 11.51 14.27 -2.85
CA GLY A 129 10.46 13.24 -2.92
C GLY A 129 10.35 12.43 -1.65
N HIS A 130 9.21 11.74 -1.51
CA HIS A 130 8.99 10.78 -0.45
C HIS A 130 8.26 9.55 -0.99
N ILE A 131 8.86 8.39 -0.86
CA ILE A 131 8.24 7.10 -1.22
C ILE A 131 7.77 6.42 0.07
N VAL A 132 6.51 6.05 0.11
CA VAL A 132 5.93 5.24 1.20
C VAL A 132 5.53 3.88 0.64
N ASN A 133 6.16 2.84 1.12
CA ASN A 133 5.85 1.46 0.73
C ASN A 133 5.00 0.77 1.80
N LEU A 134 3.91 0.10 1.40
CA LEU A 134 3.11 -0.73 2.30
C LEU A 134 3.74 -2.10 2.44
N GLY A 135 4.45 -2.30 3.56
CA GLY A 135 4.95 -3.57 4.05
C GLY A 135 3.86 -4.42 4.71
N SER A 136 4.25 -5.15 5.73
CA SER A 136 3.40 -5.93 6.64
C SER A 136 4.28 -6.49 7.76
N ILE A 137 3.69 -6.91 8.90
CA ILE A 137 4.33 -7.81 9.85
C ILE A 137 4.85 -9.08 9.15
N ALA A 138 4.16 -9.56 8.12
CA ALA A 138 4.57 -10.67 7.25
C ALA A 138 5.88 -10.42 6.48
N GLY A 139 6.40 -9.20 6.45
CA GLY A 139 7.73 -8.86 5.93
C GLY A 139 8.84 -8.93 6.98
N ARG A 140 8.51 -9.32 8.21
CA ARG A 140 9.42 -9.50 9.35
C ARG A 140 9.39 -10.92 9.89
N GLU A 141 8.24 -11.57 9.80
CA GLU A 141 7.98 -12.88 10.35
C GLU A 141 7.22 -13.75 9.34
N VAL A 142 7.38 -15.06 9.46
CA VAL A 142 6.74 -16.03 8.59
C VAL A 142 5.71 -16.85 9.41
N TYR A 143 4.60 -17.19 8.77
CA TYR A 143 3.56 -18.03 9.38
C TYR A 143 3.13 -19.15 8.42
N PRO A 144 2.60 -20.28 8.95
CA PRO A 144 2.14 -21.39 8.13
C PRO A 144 1.11 -20.99 7.09
N GLY A 145 1.21 -21.53 5.87
CA GLY A 145 0.35 -21.20 4.73
C GLY A 145 0.59 -19.82 4.11
N GLY A 146 1.45 -18.99 4.71
CA GLY A 146 1.73 -17.66 4.23
C GLY A 146 3.07 -17.50 3.49
N ALA A 147 3.75 -18.58 3.13
CA ALA A 147 5.14 -18.56 2.66
C ALA A 147 5.39 -17.55 1.55
N VAL A 148 4.62 -17.61 0.46
CA VAL A 148 4.83 -16.73 -0.70
C VAL A 148 4.45 -15.28 -0.40
N TYR A 149 3.33 -15.04 0.30
CA TYR A 149 2.98 -13.69 0.74
C TYR A 149 4.07 -13.09 1.64
N CYS A 150 4.53 -13.86 2.64
CA CYS A 150 5.63 -13.43 3.51
C CYS A 150 6.90 -13.12 2.70
N ALA A 151 7.26 -13.98 1.75
CA ALA A 151 8.41 -13.74 0.85
C ALA A 151 8.26 -12.42 0.09
N THR A 152 7.05 -12.13 -0.48
CA THR A 152 6.83 -10.86 -1.17
C THR A 152 6.97 -9.66 -0.23
N LYS A 153 6.52 -9.75 1.02
CA LYS A 153 6.63 -8.66 1.99
C LYS A 153 8.03 -8.50 2.56
N HIS A 154 8.81 -9.57 2.69
CA HIS A 154 10.26 -9.51 2.94
C HIS A 154 10.99 -8.83 1.79
N ALA A 155 10.62 -9.16 0.53
CA ALA A 155 11.16 -8.47 -0.65
C ALA A 155 10.85 -6.97 -0.63
N VAL A 156 9.61 -6.56 -0.32
CA VAL A 156 9.24 -5.13 -0.19
C VAL A 156 10.10 -4.43 0.87
N ARG A 157 10.39 -5.09 1.99
CA ARG A 157 11.27 -4.54 3.03
C ARG A 157 12.70 -4.36 2.51
N ALA A 158 13.27 -5.38 1.86
CA ALA A 158 14.61 -5.30 1.28
C ALA A 158 14.69 -4.21 0.19
N LEU A 159 13.68 -4.15 -0.70
CA LEU A 159 13.58 -3.11 -1.73
C LEU A 159 13.49 -1.71 -1.14
N SER A 160 12.74 -1.53 -0.04
CA SER A 160 12.66 -0.23 0.64
C SER A 160 14.01 0.21 1.20
N GLN A 161 14.80 -0.73 1.74
CA GLN A 161 16.17 -0.46 2.21
C GLN A 161 17.09 -0.09 1.04
N GLY A 162 17.06 -0.84 -0.08
CA GLY A 162 17.84 -0.54 -1.28
C GLY A 162 17.48 0.82 -1.88
N MET A 163 16.17 1.10 -2.07
CA MET A 163 15.71 2.40 -2.55
C MET A 163 16.22 3.56 -1.69
N ARG A 164 16.29 3.38 -0.37
CA ARG A 164 16.79 4.39 0.55
C ARG A 164 18.27 4.69 0.33
N GLN A 165 19.07 3.66 0.08
CA GLN A 165 20.50 3.81 -0.23
C GLN A 165 20.71 4.48 -1.59
N ASP A 166 20.00 4.03 -2.62
CA ASP A 166 20.12 4.53 -3.99
C ASP A 166 19.66 6.00 -4.12
N LEU A 167 18.64 6.38 -3.35
CA LEU A 167 18.00 7.70 -3.46
C LEU A 167 18.51 8.73 -2.43
N LEU A 168 19.33 8.28 -1.46
CA LEU A 168 19.94 9.15 -0.45
C LEU A 168 20.68 10.37 -1.05
N PRO A 169 21.50 10.25 -2.11
CA PRO A 169 22.23 11.39 -2.68
C PRO A 169 21.32 12.46 -3.27
N TYR A 170 20.03 12.15 -3.48
CA TYR A 170 19.04 13.03 -4.07
C TYR A 170 18.07 13.63 -3.05
N GLY A 171 18.26 13.34 -1.75
CA GLY A 171 17.39 13.86 -0.70
C GLY A 171 15.99 13.28 -0.69
N ILE A 172 15.78 12.10 -1.28
CA ILE A 172 14.50 11.42 -1.35
C ILE A 172 14.37 10.48 -0.16
N ARG A 173 13.29 10.62 0.61
CA ARG A 173 12.98 9.76 1.76
C ARG A 173 12.25 8.49 1.31
N VAL A 174 12.45 7.40 2.07
CA VAL A 174 11.74 6.13 1.82
C VAL A 174 11.26 5.53 3.13
N SER A 175 9.97 5.57 3.38
CA SER A 175 9.32 4.97 4.54
C SER A 175 8.68 3.62 4.18
N LEU A 176 8.79 2.67 5.10
CA LEU A 176 8.11 1.39 5.05
C LEU A 176 7.11 1.31 6.21
N ILE A 177 5.83 1.21 5.90
CA ILE A 177 4.77 1.03 6.91
C ILE A 177 4.41 -0.46 6.95
N CYS A 178 4.56 -1.09 8.12
CA CYS A 178 4.36 -2.52 8.34
C CYS A 178 3.15 -2.77 9.24
N PRO A 179 1.93 -2.89 8.70
CA PRO A 179 0.77 -3.20 9.52
C PRO A 179 0.75 -4.65 10.01
N GLY A 180 0.16 -4.87 11.20
CA GLY A 180 -0.39 -6.13 11.62
C GLY A 180 -1.74 -6.42 10.93
N ALA A 181 -2.69 -7.01 11.66
CA ALA A 181 -4.03 -7.31 11.15
C ALA A 181 -4.86 -6.03 10.98
N VAL A 182 -5.20 -5.69 9.73
CA VAL A 182 -6.07 -4.55 9.36
C VAL A 182 -7.35 -5.08 8.73
N GLU A 183 -8.49 -4.69 9.26
CA GLU A 183 -9.79 -5.08 8.70
C GLU A 183 -10.10 -4.27 7.44
N THR A 184 -10.06 -4.94 6.29
CA THR A 184 -10.32 -4.37 4.97
C THR A 184 -10.81 -5.44 3.99
N GLU A 185 -11.11 -5.07 2.72
CA GLU A 185 -11.39 -6.04 1.65
C GLU A 185 -10.22 -7.03 1.38
N PHE A 186 -9.06 -6.83 1.99
CA PHE A 186 -7.87 -7.67 1.81
C PHE A 186 -8.13 -9.14 2.19
N SER A 187 -8.82 -9.40 3.31
CA SER A 187 -9.16 -10.75 3.74
C SER A 187 -10.15 -11.43 2.79
N ILE A 188 -11.09 -10.67 2.21
CA ILE A 188 -12.03 -11.19 1.19
C ILE A 188 -11.26 -11.65 -0.06
N VAL A 189 -10.28 -10.86 -0.51
CA VAL A 189 -9.42 -11.22 -1.65
C VAL A 189 -8.56 -12.44 -1.31
N ARG A 190 -7.99 -12.49 -0.10
CA ARG A 190 -7.16 -13.59 0.38
C ARG A 190 -7.91 -14.93 0.37
N PHE A 191 -9.15 -14.93 0.79
CA PHE A 191 -9.97 -16.12 0.84
C PHE A 191 -10.88 -16.30 -0.39
N LYS A 192 -10.48 -15.70 -1.53
CA LYS A 192 -11.14 -15.90 -2.85
C LYS A 192 -12.66 -15.63 -2.82
N GLY A 193 -13.11 -14.66 -1.98
CA GLY A 193 -14.51 -14.28 -1.84
C GLY A 193 -15.28 -14.98 -0.71
N ASP A 194 -14.63 -15.84 0.07
CA ASP A 194 -15.24 -16.44 1.28
C ASP A 194 -15.34 -15.38 2.38
N ASN A 195 -16.49 -14.73 2.44
CA ASN A 195 -16.76 -13.66 3.40
C ASN A 195 -16.80 -14.14 4.85
N GLN A 196 -17.24 -15.38 5.10
CA GLN A 196 -17.31 -15.95 6.44
C GLN A 196 -15.92 -16.20 7.00
N ARG A 197 -15.04 -16.80 6.19
CA ARG A 197 -13.64 -17.02 6.55
C ARG A 197 -12.89 -15.69 6.68
N ALA A 198 -13.17 -14.71 5.82
CA ALA A 198 -12.58 -13.37 5.90
C ALA A 198 -12.95 -12.67 7.21
N ALA A 199 -14.21 -12.75 7.64
CA ALA A 199 -14.69 -12.15 8.88
C ALA A 199 -14.08 -12.83 10.11
N SER A 200 -13.93 -14.16 10.11
CA SER A 200 -13.40 -14.93 11.25
C SER A 200 -11.95 -14.58 11.61
N VAL A 201 -11.20 -13.96 10.71
CA VAL A 201 -9.84 -13.45 10.99
C VAL A 201 -9.85 -12.47 12.15
N TYR A 202 -10.89 -11.65 12.24
CA TYR A 202 -11.01 -10.54 13.18
C TYR A 202 -11.89 -10.85 14.41
N ASP A 203 -12.32 -12.10 14.54
CA ASP A 203 -13.18 -12.51 15.66
C ASP A 203 -12.51 -12.34 17.02
N SER A 204 -13.26 -11.75 17.96
CA SER A 204 -12.91 -11.68 19.39
C SER A 204 -11.69 -10.80 19.73
N TYR A 205 -11.33 -9.83 18.87
CA TYR A 205 -10.39 -8.75 19.16
C TYR A 205 -10.67 -7.54 18.26
N THR A 206 -10.09 -6.39 18.61
CA THR A 206 -10.18 -5.17 17.78
C THR A 206 -8.97 -5.11 16.84
N PRO A 207 -9.14 -5.32 15.51
CA PRO A 207 -8.08 -5.16 14.54
C PRO A 207 -7.76 -3.67 14.31
N LEU A 208 -6.68 -3.39 13.58
CA LEU A 208 -6.47 -2.06 13.03
C LEU A 208 -7.52 -1.77 11.94
N SER A 209 -7.89 -0.51 11.83
CA SER A 209 -8.67 0.01 10.71
C SER A 209 -7.75 0.53 9.59
N ALA A 210 -8.33 0.72 8.40
CA ALA A 210 -7.63 1.39 7.30
C ALA A 210 -7.21 2.83 7.67
N ASP A 211 -8.00 3.51 8.50
CA ASP A 211 -7.72 4.87 8.97
C ASP A 211 -6.51 4.93 9.90
N ASP A 212 -6.26 3.92 10.73
CA ASP A 212 -5.07 3.88 11.60
C ASP A 212 -3.80 3.88 10.76
N ILE A 213 -3.81 3.13 9.65
CA ILE A 213 -2.68 3.08 8.72
C ILE A 213 -2.56 4.37 7.91
N ALA A 214 -3.69 4.93 7.47
CA ALA A 214 -3.69 6.22 6.77
C ALA A 214 -3.12 7.35 7.62
N ARG A 215 -3.45 7.41 8.92
CA ARG A 215 -2.87 8.37 9.88
C ARG A 215 -1.39 8.11 10.12
N THR A 216 -0.96 6.86 10.13
CA THR A 216 0.48 6.52 10.24
C THR A 216 1.25 6.97 9.00
N ILE A 217 0.69 6.80 7.80
CA ILE A 217 1.25 7.33 6.55
C ILE A 217 1.36 8.86 6.64
N ARG A 218 0.28 9.54 7.04
CA ARG A 218 0.27 10.99 7.27
C ARG A 218 1.38 11.41 8.24
N PHE A 219 1.53 10.73 9.37
CA PHE A 219 2.58 11.00 10.35
C PHE A 219 3.97 10.92 9.72
N ALA A 220 4.25 9.90 8.90
CA ALA A 220 5.52 9.79 8.20
C ALA A 220 5.73 10.94 7.19
N LEU A 221 4.69 11.35 6.47
CA LEU A 221 4.76 12.42 5.49
C LEU A 221 4.96 13.80 6.11
N THR A 222 4.39 14.06 7.29
CA THR A 222 4.46 15.35 7.99
C THR A 222 5.70 15.52 8.85
N ALA A 223 6.58 14.52 8.92
CA ALA A 223 7.87 14.65 9.59
C ALA A 223 8.74 15.74 8.93
N PRO A 224 9.55 16.50 9.71
CA PRO A 224 10.46 17.51 9.17
C PRO A 224 11.36 16.96 8.06
N ALA A 225 11.75 17.78 7.11
CA ALA A 225 12.46 17.34 5.90
C ALA A 225 13.74 16.54 6.15
N HIS A 226 14.44 16.79 7.26
CA HIS A 226 15.65 16.05 7.67
C HIS A 226 15.36 14.76 8.44
N VAL A 227 14.09 14.46 8.71
CA VAL A 227 13.66 13.23 9.43
C VAL A 227 13.11 12.23 8.44
N ASP A 228 13.72 11.06 8.37
CA ASP A 228 13.24 9.92 7.59
C ASP A 228 12.77 8.79 8.51
N LEU A 229 11.46 8.60 8.63
CA LEU A 229 10.84 7.52 9.40
C LEU A 229 10.88 6.25 8.57
N GLN A 230 11.91 5.48 8.74
CA GLN A 230 12.33 4.42 7.81
C GLN A 230 11.50 3.15 7.85
N ASP A 231 11.09 2.71 9.04
CA ASP A 231 10.42 1.41 9.22
C ASP A 231 9.47 1.48 10.43
N ILE A 232 8.17 1.57 10.17
CA ILE A 232 7.13 1.75 11.18
C ILE A 232 6.27 0.49 11.25
N LEU A 233 6.38 -0.26 12.34
CA LEU A 233 5.50 -1.37 12.67
C LEU A 233 4.28 -0.85 13.44
N VAL A 234 3.08 -1.19 12.97
CA VAL A 234 1.81 -0.81 13.59
C VAL A 234 1.00 -2.07 13.85
N MET A 235 0.73 -2.37 15.12
CA MET A 235 0.05 -3.60 15.53
C MET A 235 -1.23 -3.29 16.30
N PRO A 236 -2.30 -4.11 16.16
CA PRO A 236 -3.37 -4.11 17.14
C PRO A 236 -2.80 -4.38 18.54
N THR A 237 -3.32 -3.77 19.58
CA THR A 237 -2.89 -4.04 20.97
C THR A 237 -3.06 -5.50 21.38
N ALA A 238 -3.99 -6.20 20.73
CA ALA A 238 -4.24 -7.63 20.95
C ALA A 238 -3.31 -8.55 20.14
N GLN A 239 -2.45 -8.03 19.26
CA GLN A 239 -1.56 -8.83 18.41
C GLN A 239 -0.09 -8.58 18.78
N ALA A 240 0.60 -9.60 19.25
CA ALA A 240 2.01 -9.53 19.65
C ALA A 240 2.98 -9.76 18.47
N ASP A 241 2.66 -10.70 17.58
CA ASP A 241 3.47 -11.09 16.42
C ASP A 241 2.55 -11.57 15.27
N ALA A 242 3.13 -12.13 14.19
CA ALA A 242 2.35 -12.57 13.02
C ALA A 242 1.35 -13.71 13.30
N ARG A 243 1.46 -14.40 14.44
CA ARG A 243 0.66 -15.59 14.81
C ARG A 243 -0.06 -15.44 16.14
N THR A 244 0.48 -14.65 17.07
CA THR A 244 -0.03 -14.55 18.43
C THR A 244 -1.02 -13.40 18.55
N ILE A 245 -2.29 -13.74 18.65
CA ILE A 245 -3.40 -12.80 18.86
C ILE A 245 -4.13 -13.20 20.14
N HIS A 246 -4.25 -12.29 21.09
CA HIS A 246 -5.10 -12.46 22.25
C HIS A 246 -6.57 -12.24 21.85
N ARG A 247 -7.38 -13.28 22.00
CA ARG A 247 -8.82 -13.24 21.68
C ARG A 247 -9.61 -13.32 22.98
N THR A 248 -10.44 -12.30 23.20
CA THR A 248 -11.35 -12.31 24.35
C THR A 248 -12.52 -13.27 24.04
N PRO A 249 -12.84 -14.26 24.90
CA PRO A 249 -14.02 -15.09 24.72
C PRO A 249 -15.27 -14.22 24.55
N LYS A 250 -16.13 -14.55 23.57
CA LYS A 250 -17.47 -13.97 23.50
C LYS A 250 -18.22 -14.49 24.72
N GLY A 251 -18.59 -13.60 25.66
CA GLY A 251 -19.44 -13.92 26.80
C GLY A 251 -20.82 -14.40 26.37
#